data_bbd0dc65b4f0228777f6867f809f1b01
#
_entry.id   bbd0dc65b4f0228777f6867f809f1b01
#
_cell.length_a   1.000
_cell.length_b   1.000
_cell.length_c   1.000
_cell.angle_alpha   90.00
_cell.angle_beta   90.00
_cell.angle_gamma   90.00
#
_symmetry.space_group_name_H-M   'P 1'
#
loop_
_entity.id
_entity.type
_entity.pdbx_description
1 polymer ?
#
loop_
_entity_poly.entity_id
_entity_poly.type
_entity_poly.pdbx_seq_one_letter_code
_entity_poly.pdbx_strand_id
1 'polypeptide(L)'
;MVCIEESFSLMNLFTSKVNVRTLDHQMRNIYRMATRFGYSHVSWDDRDRFQVPIGMGLSGTPLDESLMCLHQIIPQFKKDNKVEKVQCVVLTDGEAYTPSFHNEVQRHWEDEPYMGRAAIWSGTFLRDRKLGKTYRVKDSTFGFTEVLLDNLKDTFPSVNFIGIRLLGSRDAGSFIRRYHGWTDEEYNKIMKGWKKNRSVSIKTSAYDTYFGLSTTALASDDEFEVKEDATKAEIKRAFGKSLKGKKMNKKILSEFIELVA
;
A
#
# COMPACT_ATOMS: atom_id res chain seq x y z
N MET A 1 -8.42 -9.32 21.29
CA MET A 1 -7.97 -7.96 20.85
C MET A 1 -6.81 -8.16 19.90
N VAL A 2 -6.84 -7.55 18.72
CA VAL A 2 -5.71 -7.63 17.76
C VAL A 2 -4.50 -6.90 18.33
N CYS A 3 -3.32 -7.50 18.21
CA CYS A 3 -2.07 -6.91 18.67
C CYS A 3 -1.44 -6.14 17.51
N ILE A 4 -1.13 -4.88 17.75
CA ILE A 4 -0.27 -4.09 16.86
C ILE A 4 1.13 -4.16 17.45
N GLU A 5 2.14 -4.39 16.59
CA GLU A 5 3.53 -4.42 17.04
C GLU A 5 3.94 -3.06 17.62
N GLU A 6 4.73 -3.08 18.70
CA GLU A 6 5.19 -1.86 19.38
C GLU A 6 6.02 -0.94 18.48
N SER A 7 6.70 -1.54 17.50
CA SER A 7 7.50 -0.83 16.50
C SER A 7 6.67 -0.20 15.38
N PHE A 8 5.36 -0.50 15.30
CA PHE A 8 4.50 0.08 14.28
C PHE A 8 4.30 1.58 14.51
N SER A 9 4.52 2.34 13.46
CA SER A 9 4.20 3.77 13.43
C SER A 9 3.66 4.16 12.06
N LEU A 10 2.63 5.00 12.04
CA LEU A 10 2.08 5.58 10.84
C LEU A 10 2.43 7.05 10.76
N MET A 11 3.19 7.44 9.75
CA MET A 11 3.68 8.79 9.60
C MET A 11 2.91 9.54 8.51
N ASN A 12 2.49 10.77 8.82
CA ASN A 12 1.95 11.67 7.82
C ASN A 12 3.11 12.28 6.99
N LEU A 13 3.33 11.74 5.80
CA LEU A 13 4.42 12.17 4.90
C LEU A 13 4.12 13.50 4.22
N PHE A 14 2.87 13.69 3.79
CA PHE A 14 2.43 14.88 3.04
C PHE A 14 1.04 15.31 3.47
N THR A 15 0.81 16.60 3.45
CA THR A 15 -0.52 17.17 3.59
C THR A 15 -0.65 18.43 2.73
N SER A 16 -1.80 18.61 2.10
CA SER A 16 -2.12 19.82 1.34
C SER A 16 -2.33 21.06 2.20
N LYS A 17 -2.39 20.90 3.54
CA LYS A 17 -2.63 21.99 4.49
C LYS A 17 -1.39 22.78 4.90
N VAL A 18 -0.22 22.35 4.46
CA VAL A 18 1.03 23.04 4.74
C VAL A 18 1.34 24.07 3.66
N ASN A 19 2.13 25.09 4.02
CA ASN A 19 2.63 26.04 3.05
C ASN A 19 3.67 25.40 2.11
N VAL A 20 3.93 26.04 0.97
CA VAL A 20 4.84 25.53 -0.08
C VAL A 20 6.25 25.24 0.45
N ARG A 21 6.75 26.04 1.42
CA ARG A 21 8.08 25.84 2.01
C ARG A 21 8.15 24.56 2.82
N THR A 22 7.12 24.28 3.62
CA THR A 22 7.03 23.06 4.42
C THR A 22 6.86 21.84 3.54
N LEU A 23 6.04 21.94 2.48
CA LEU A 23 5.86 20.85 1.50
C LEU A 23 7.18 20.53 0.79
N ASP A 24 7.92 21.55 0.34
CA ASP A 24 9.25 21.36 -0.27
C ASP A 24 10.22 20.64 0.69
N HIS A 25 10.19 21.02 1.96
CA HIS A 25 11.00 20.35 2.99
C HIS A 25 10.59 18.89 3.19
N GLN A 26 9.30 18.57 3.25
CA GLN A 26 8.80 17.21 3.34
C GLN A 26 9.22 16.37 2.12
N MET A 27 9.09 16.91 0.92
CA MET A 27 9.51 16.25 -0.32
C MET A 27 11.01 15.95 -0.33
N ARG A 28 11.85 16.90 0.10
CA ARG A 28 13.30 16.69 0.21
C ARG A 28 13.65 15.58 1.20
N ASN A 29 12.96 15.51 2.32
CA ASN A 29 13.21 14.46 3.31
C ASN A 29 12.86 13.08 2.75
N ILE A 30 11.74 12.96 2.03
CA ILE A 30 11.36 11.68 1.37
C ILE A 30 12.36 11.32 0.28
N TYR A 31 12.81 12.29 -0.52
CA TYR A 31 13.85 12.07 -1.52
C TYR A 31 15.15 11.53 -0.87
N ARG A 32 15.59 12.12 0.23
CA ARG A 32 16.77 11.65 0.99
C ARG A 32 16.58 10.24 1.51
N MET A 33 15.39 9.91 2.04
CA MET A 33 15.08 8.57 2.48
C MET A 33 15.08 7.58 1.31
N ALA A 34 14.42 7.90 0.21
CA ALA A 34 14.38 7.07 -0.99
C ALA A 34 15.79 6.82 -1.53
N THR A 35 16.64 7.85 -1.55
CA THR A 35 18.05 7.73 -1.93
C THR A 35 18.79 6.77 -1.01
N ARG A 36 18.59 6.86 0.31
CA ARG A 36 19.21 5.97 1.28
C ARG A 36 18.84 4.50 1.08
N PHE A 37 17.60 4.23 0.71
CA PHE A 37 17.10 2.88 0.47
C PHE A 37 17.43 2.35 -0.93
N GLY A 38 17.56 3.23 -1.93
CA GLY A 38 17.86 2.87 -3.32
C GLY A 38 19.33 2.51 -3.59
N TYR A 39 20.25 3.02 -2.80
CA TYR A 39 21.68 2.79 -3.00
C TYR A 39 22.17 1.58 -2.20
N SER A 40 22.13 0.41 -2.82
CA SER A 40 22.81 -0.79 -2.30
C SER A 40 24.34 -0.71 -2.36
N HIS A 41 24.89 0.26 -3.08
CA HIS A 41 26.34 0.44 -3.34
C HIS A 41 26.96 1.60 -2.57
N VAL A 42 26.25 2.22 -1.64
CA VAL A 42 26.87 3.26 -0.81
C VAL A 42 27.93 2.63 0.08
N SER A 43 29.16 3.17 0.03
CA SER A 43 30.26 2.75 0.89
C SER A 43 29.85 2.72 2.35
N TRP A 44 30.42 1.80 3.13
CA TRP A 44 30.19 1.71 4.58
C TRP A 44 30.44 3.05 5.29
N ASP A 45 31.45 3.81 4.84
CA ASP A 45 31.81 5.11 5.39
C ASP A 45 30.76 6.21 5.16
N ASP A 46 29.95 6.09 4.09
CA ASP A 46 28.87 7.03 3.79
C ASP A 46 27.55 6.65 4.46
N ARG A 47 27.41 5.43 4.97
CA ARG A 47 26.20 4.98 5.67
C ARG A 47 25.93 5.75 6.95
N ASP A 48 26.98 6.15 7.65
CA ASP A 48 26.88 6.89 8.93
C ASP A 48 26.42 8.34 8.74
N ARG A 49 26.61 8.91 7.55
CA ARG A 49 26.18 10.29 7.25
C ARG A 49 24.67 10.46 7.12
N PHE A 50 23.96 9.38 6.83
CA PHE A 50 22.52 9.41 6.60
C PHE A 50 21.83 8.34 7.44
N GLN A 51 21.82 8.53 8.74
CA GLN A 51 21.07 7.65 9.63
C GLN A 51 19.56 7.76 9.33
N VAL A 52 18.92 6.61 9.21
CA VAL A 52 17.46 6.54 9.14
C VAL A 52 16.95 6.85 10.54
N PRO A 53 15.99 7.79 10.70
CA PRO A 53 15.40 8.06 11.99
C PRO A 53 14.84 6.79 12.65
N ILE A 54 14.90 6.73 13.96
CA ILE A 54 14.34 5.60 14.72
C ILE A 54 12.87 5.42 14.34
N GLY A 55 12.46 4.18 14.07
CA GLY A 55 11.10 3.86 13.64
C GLY A 55 10.84 3.97 12.14
N MET A 56 11.82 4.41 11.34
CA MET A 56 11.71 4.51 9.87
C MET A 56 12.51 3.43 9.13
N GLY A 57 12.95 2.39 9.82
CA GLY A 57 13.58 1.24 9.18
C GLY A 57 12.59 0.52 8.28
N LEU A 58 13.01 0.19 7.05
CA LEU A 58 12.19 -0.63 6.14
C LEU A 58 12.32 -2.10 6.56
N SER A 59 11.24 -2.66 7.05
CA SER A 59 11.14 -4.06 7.42
C SER A 59 9.67 -4.46 7.48
N GLY A 60 9.30 -5.47 6.73
CA GLY A 60 7.92 -5.95 6.69
C GLY A 60 6.93 -5.02 5.96
N THR A 61 5.67 -5.44 5.91
CA THR A 61 4.58 -4.67 5.29
C THR A 61 3.42 -4.61 6.29
N PRO A 62 3.37 -3.60 7.20
CA PRO A 62 2.32 -3.48 8.20
C PRO A 62 1.03 -2.91 7.59
N LEU A 63 0.53 -3.57 6.54
CA LEU A 63 -0.66 -3.13 5.80
C LEU A 63 -1.93 -3.29 6.64
N ASP A 64 -2.07 -4.41 7.34
CA ASP A 64 -3.26 -4.69 8.14
C ASP A 64 -3.38 -3.70 9.31
N GLU A 65 -2.28 -3.36 9.98
CA GLU A 65 -2.23 -2.34 11.01
C GLU A 65 -2.58 -0.95 10.45
N SER A 66 -2.08 -0.65 9.26
CA SER A 66 -2.38 0.62 8.57
C SER A 66 -3.86 0.72 8.21
N LEU A 67 -4.48 -0.37 7.74
CA LEU A 67 -5.92 -0.43 7.45
C LEU A 67 -6.75 -0.24 8.73
N MET A 68 -6.35 -0.85 9.85
CA MET A 68 -7.02 -0.64 11.13
C MET A 68 -7.01 0.82 11.57
N CYS A 69 -5.91 1.55 11.33
CA CYS A 69 -5.81 2.98 11.64
C CYS A 69 -6.79 3.84 10.84
N LEU A 70 -7.24 3.39 9.67
CA LEU A 70 -8.20 4.13 8.85
C LEU A 70 -9.54 4.37 9.55
N HIS A 71 -9.92 3.54 10.51
CA HIS A 71 -11.11 3.77 11.34
C HIS A 71 -11.04 5.07 12.15
N GLN A 72 -9.84 5.55 12.44
CA GLN A 72 -9.62 6.83 13.13
C GLN A 72 -9.30 7.96 12.13
N ILE A 73 -8.51 7.65 11.10
CA ILE A 73 -8.02 8.64 10.13
C ILE A 73 -9.14 9.15 9.24
N ILE A 74 -9.99 8.28 8.69
CA ILE A 74 -11.04 8.67 7.74
C ILE A 74 -12.04 9.65 8.36
N PRO A 75 -12.63 9.39 9.54
CA PRO A 75 -13.53 10.34 10.17
C PRO A 75 -12.88 11.70 10.47
N GLN A 76 -11.63 11.67 10.96
CA GLN A 76 -10.89 12.90 11.23
C GLN A 76 -10.60 13.68 9.95
N PHE A 77 -10.16 12.97 8.88
CA PHE A 77 -9.90 13.57 7.58
C PHE A 77 -11.15 14.22 6.99
N LYS A 78 -12.30 13.53 7.02
CA LYS A 78 -13.58 14.07 6.54
C LYS A 78 -13.99 15.34 7.32
N LYS A 79 -13.87 15.29 8.63
CA LYS A 79 -14.19 16.42 9.50
C LYS A 79 -13.30 17.64 9.21
N ASP A 80 -11.98 17.44 9.15
CA ASP A 80 -11.01 18.50 8.99
C ASP A 80 -11.03 19.14 7.61
N ASN A 81 -11.42 18.39 6.58
CA ASN A 81 -11.44 18.84 5.19
C ASN A 81 -12.85 19.18 4.70
N LYS A 82 -13.90 18.87 5.48
CA LYS A 82 -15.32 19.08 5.13
C LYS A 82 -15.68 18.46 3.78
N VAL A 83 -15.16 17.24 3.54
CA VAL A 83 -15.40 16.48 2.30
C VAL A 83 -16.39 15.34 2.55
N GLU A 84 -17.25 15.08 1.58
CA GLU A 84 -18.23 13.99 1.63
C GLU A 84 -17.69 12.71 1.01
N LYS A 85 -17.09 12.82 -0.17
CA LYS A 85 -16.48 11.72 -0.90
C LYS A 85 -14.98 11.64 -0.60
N VAL A 86 -14.49 10.46 -0.31
CA VAL A 86 -13.08 10.19 -0.05
C VAL A 86 -12.61 9.03 -0.91
N GLN A 87 -11.45 9.17 -1.51
CA GLN A 87 -10.74 8.10 -2.19
C GLN A 87 -9.56 7.69 -1.31
N CYS A 88 -9.53 6.44 -0.86
CA CYS A 88 -8.42 5.88 -0.11
C CYS A 88 -7.59 5.02 -1.04
N VAL A 89 -6.39 5.49 -1.40
CA VAL A 89 -5.46 4.75 -2.25
C VAL A 89 -4.40 4.09 -1.39
N VAL A 90 -4.33 2.78 -1.44
CA VAL A 90 -3.32 1.96 -0.75
C VAL A 90 -2.26 1.54 -1.76
N LEU A 91 -1.04 2.06 -1.60
CA LEU A 91 0.10 1.71 -2.44
C LEU A 91 1.05 0.81 -1.66
N THR A 92 1.36 -0.37 -2.20
CA THR A 92 2.25 -1.35 -1.57
C THR A 92 3.10 -2.09 -2.61
N ASP A 93 4.26 -2.56 -2.22
CA ASP A 93 5.13 -3.47 -2.98
C ASP A 93 5.08 -4.91 -2.43
N GLY A 94 4.45 -5.11 -1.27
CA GLY A 94 4.38 -6.37 -0.55
C GLY A 94 2.97 -6.79 -0.14
N GLU A 95 2.91 -7.96 0.46
CA GLU A 95 1.71 -8.49 1.12
C GLU A 95 1.77 -8.17 2.61
N ALA A 96 0.61 -8.07 3.25
CA ALA A 96 0.53 -7.86 4.69
C ALA A 96 1.12 -9.03 5.46
N TYR A 97 1.77 -8.73 6.58
CA TYR A 97 1.96 -9.70 7.64
C TYR A 97 0.70 -9.70 8.51
N THR A 98 0.03 -10.84 8.56
CA THR A 98 -1.17 -10.96 9.41
C THR A 98 -0.78 -10.75 10.88
N PRO A 99 -1.37 -9.75 11.56
CA PRO A 99 -1.08 -9.52 12.97
C PRO A 99 -1.56 -10.69 13.83
N SER A 100 -1.11 -10.73 15.08
CA SER A 100 -1.59 -11.68 16.08
C SER A 100 -2.73 -11.08 16.91
N PHE A 101 -3.39 -11.90 17.71
CA PHE A 101 -4.32 -11.43 18.73
C PHE A 101 -3.95 -11.99 20.10
N HIS A 102 -4.29 -11.25 21.14
CA HIS A 102 -4.12 -11.73 22.50
C HIS A 102 -5.21 -12.74 22.84
N ASN A 103 -4.79 -13.89 23.34
CA ASN A 103 -5.66 -14.94 23.84
C ASN A 103 -5.14 -15.44 25.19
N GLU A 104 -6.04 -15.72 26.10
CA GLU A 104 -5.70 -16.41 27.32
C GLU A 104 -5.37 -17.87 27.00
N VAL A 105 -4.17 -18.28 27.35
CA VAL A 105 -3.64 -19.62 27.08
C VAL A 105 -3.25 -20.26 28.41
N GLN A 106 -3.71 -21.46 28.63
CA GLN A 106 -3.21 -22.29 29.70
C GLN A 106 -2.72 -23.62 29.12
N ARG A 107 -1.44 -23.89 29.27
CA ARG A 107 -0.85 -25.14 28.83
C ARG A 107 -0.97 -26.15 29.98
N HIS A 108 -1.04 -27.43 29.66
CA HIS A 108 -1.26 -28.51 30.67
C HIS A 108 -0.15 -28.64 31.70
N TRP A 109 0.99 -27.97 31.52
CA TRP A 109 2.10 -27.90 32.47
C TRP A 109 2.22 -26.57 33.22
N GLU A 110 1.28 -25.67 33.02
CA GLU A 110 1.26 -24.36 33.65
C GLU A 110 0.15 -24.29 34.68
N ASP A 111 0.48 -23.82 35.87
CA ASP A 111 -0.48 -23.74 37.00
C ASP A 111 -1.49 -22.57 36.74
N GLU A 112 -1.07 -21.52 36.08
CA GLU A 112 -1.89 -20.34 35.82
C GLU A 112 -1.97 -19.99 34.32
N PRO A 113 -3.13 -19.50 33.85
CA PRO A 113 -3.26 -19.00 32.50
C PRO A 113 -2.45 -17.72 32.31
N TYR A 114 -1.88 -17.55 31.12
CA TYR A 114 -1.19 -16.33 30.75
C TYR A 114 -1.74 -15.75 29.46
N MET A 115 -1.51 -14.45 29.21
CA MET A 115 -1.91 -13.79 27.97
C MET A 115 -0.90 -14.08 26.86
N GLY A 116 -1.21 -15.06 26.04
CA GLY A 116 -0.40 -15.44 24.89
C GLY A 116 -0.75 -14.66 23.61
N ARG A 117 0.07 -14.83 22.59
CA ARG A 117 -0.23 -14.36 21.23
C ARG A 117 -0.64 -15.54 20.35
N ALA A 118 -1.78 -15.41 19.68
CA ALA A 118 -2.28 -16.40 18.74
C ALA A 118 -2.31 -15.79 17.33
N ALA A 119 -1.96 -16.61 16.33
CA ALA A 119 -2.03 -16.20 14.93
C ALA A 119 -3.50 -16.10 14.46
N ILE A 120 -3.75 -15.18 13.54
CA ILE A 120 -5.03 -15.05 12.85
C ILE A 120 -4.95 -15.94 11.59
N TRP A 121 -5.75 -16.98 11.55
CA TRP A 121 -5.83 -17.92 10.42
C TRP A 121 -7.26 -18.15 9.96
N SER A 122 -7.44 -18.98 8.96
CA SER A 122 -8.75 -19.37 8.46
C SER A 122 -9.63 -19.91 9.59
N GLY A 123 -10.89 -19.47 9.57
CA GLY A 123 -11.84 -19.81 10.64
C GLY A 123 -11.84 -18.85 11.83
N THR A 124 -10.90 -17.91 11.92
CA THR A 124 -10.98 -16.77 12.85
C THR A 124 -12.07 -15.81 12.39
N PHE A 125 -12.67 -15.10 13.33
CA PHE A 125 -13.74 -14.14 13.07
C PHE A 125 -13.37 -12.75 13.61
N LEU A 126 -13.57 -11.73 12.79
CA LEU A 126 -13.59 -10.34 13.24
C LEU A 126 -15.03 -9.94 13.56
N ARG A 127 -15.28 -9.50 14.79
CA ARG A 127 -16.58 -8.97 15.20
C ARG A 127 -16.53 -7.46 15.35
N ASP A 128 -17.25 -6.75 14.48
CA ASP A 128 -17.51 -5.33 14.67
C ASP A 128 -18.74 -5.16 15.56
N ARG A 129 -18.51 -4.63 16.78
CA ARG A 129 -19.59 -4.43 17.76
C ARG A 129 -20.47 -3.23 17.43
N LYS A 130 -19.95 -2.24 16.72
CA LYS A 130 -20.70 -1.04 16.34
C LYS A 130 -21.67 -1.34 15.21
N LEU A 131 -21.21 -2.06 14.19
CA LEU A 131 -22.04 -2.50 13.06
C LEU A 131 -22.88 -3.73 13.38
N GLY A 132 -22.55 -4.47 14.44
CA GLY A 132 -23.16 -5.75 14.75
C GLY A 132 -22.81 -6.87 13.77
N LYS A 133 -21.82 -6.66 12.89
CA LYS A 133 -21.41 -7.61 11.84
C LYS A 133 -20.25 -8.50 12.30
N THR A 134 -20.21 -9.71 11.73
CA THR A 134 -19.12 -10.67 11.94
C THR A 134 -18.57 -11.09 10.59
N TYR A 135 -17.26 -10.99 10.42
CA TYR A 135 -16.53 -11.31 9.20
C TYR A 135 -15.68 -12.55 9.45
N ARG A 136 -15.76 -13.53 8.58
CA ARG A 136 -14.95 -14.75 8.66
C ARG A 136 -13.68 -14.59 7.85
N VAL A 137 -12.54 -14.86 8.49
CA VAL A 137 -11.26 -14.93 7.78
C VAL A 137 -11.27 -16.16 6.86
N LYS A 138 -11.13 -15.92 5.56
CA LYS A 138 -11.12 -16.96 4.54
C LYS A 138 -9.79 -17.71 4.55
N ASP A 139 -9.79 -18.89 3.93
CA ASP A 139 -8.62 -19.73 3.71
C ASP A 139 -7.68 -19.12 2.68
N SER A 140 -7.09 -17.98 3.01
CA SER A 140 -6.06 -17.36 2.20
C SER A 140 -5.02 -16.75 3.11
N THR A 141 -3.77 -16.70 2.66
CA THR A 141 -2.65 -16.07 3.36
C THR A 141 -2.95 -14.61 3.73
N PHE A 142 -3.96 -13.99 3.10
CA PHE A 142 -4.32 -12.58 3.25
C PHE A 142 -5.81 -12.38 3.55
N GLY A 143 -6.45 -13.43 4.03
CA GLY A 143 -7.88 -13.39 4.36
C GLY A 143 -8.21 -12.35 5.42
N PHE A 144 -7.25 -11.95 6.24
CA PHE A 144 -7.46 -10.92 7.24
C PHE A 144 -7.46 -9.52 6.63
N THR A 145 -6.57 -9.22 5.68
CA THR A 145 -6.59 -7.96 4.90
C THR A 145 -7.94 -7.78 4.19
N GLU A 146 -8.48 -8.85 3.57
CA GLU A 146 -9.79 -8.81 2.93
C GLU A 146 -10.91 -8.50 3.92
N VAL A 147 -10.87 -9.12 5.09
CA VAL A 147 -11.84 -8.88 6.18
C VAL A 147 -11.78 -7.44 6.67
N LEU A 148 -10.58 -6.86 6.81
CA LEU A 148 -10.42 -5.46 7.23
C LEU A 148 -10.97 -4.50 6.18
N LEU A 149 -10.74 -4.77 4.90
CA LEU A 149 -11.30 -3.96 3.80
C LEU A 149 -12.83 -4.06 3.75
N ASP A 150 -13.40 -5.26 3.88
CA ASP A 150 -14.85 -5.45 3.92
C ASP A 150 -15.46 -4.68 5.12
N ASN A 151 -14.83 -4.75 6.28
CA ASN A 151 -15.27 -3.98 7.46
C ASN A 151 -15.15 -2.47 7.26
N LEU A 152 -14.06 -1.99 6.63
CA LEU A 152 -13.89 -0.57 6.31
C LEU A 152 -14.96 -0.08 5.32
N LYS A 153 -15.29 -0.87 4.29
CA LYS A 153 -16.34 -0.52 3.31
C LYS A 153 -17.72 -0.48 3.94
N ASP A 154 -18.02 -1.41 4.83
CA ASP A 154 -19.26 -1.39 5.60
C ASP A 154 -19.34 -0.20 6.56
N THR A 155 -18.21 0.21 7.14
CA THR A 155 -18.13 1.35 8.06
C THR A 155 -18.20 2.68 7.32
N PHE A 156 -17.62 2.75 6.13
CA PHE A 156 -17.46 3.97 5.34
C PHE A 156 -17.97 3.80 3.89
N PRO A 157 -19.27 3.63 3.67
CA PRO A 157 -19.83 3.34 2.34
C PRO A 157 -19.63 4.46 1.31
N SER A 158 -19.26 5.66 1.75
CA SER A 158 -18.92 6.80 0.88
C SER A 158 -17.42 6.93 0.57
N VAL A 159 -16.62 5.92 0.95
CA VAL A 159 -15.18 5.88 0.69
C VAL A 159 -14.89 4.76 -0.29
N ASN A 160 -14.19 5.07 -1.38
CA ASN A 160 -13.68 4.06 -2.29
C ASN A 160 -12.26 3.64 -1.85
N PHE A 161 -12.03 2.35 -1.75
CA PHE A 161 -10.73 1.76 -1.41
C PHE A 161 -10.07 1.19 -2.66
N ILE A 162 -9.02 1.83 -3.12
CA ILE A 162 -8.29 1.48 -4.32
C ILE A 162 -6.92 0.93 -3.92
N GLY A 163 -6.65 -0.32 -4.27
CA GLY A 163 -5.34 -0.91 -4.06
C GLY A 163 -4.44 -0.75 -5.28
N ILE A 164 -3.17 -0.40 -5.08
CA ILE A 164 -2.15 -0.40 -6.12
C ILE A 164 -0.96 -1.19 -5.60
N ARG A 165 -0.62 -2.29 -6.29
CA ARG A 165 0.54 -3.10 -5.96
C ARG A 165 1.61 -2.97 -7.01
N LEU A 166 2.83 -2.68 -6.56
CA LEU A 166 4.02 -2.71 -7.39
C LEU A 166 4.52 -4.15 -7.50
N LEU A 167 4.67 -4.63 -8.72
CA LEU A 167 5.03 -6.02 -9.00
C LEU A 167 6.37 -6.09 -9.72
N GLY A 168 7.28 -6.85 -9.16
CA GLY A 168 8.46 -7.30 -9.87
C GLY A 168 8.08 -8.25 -11.02
N SER A 169 9.00 -8.50 -11.93
CA SER A 169 8.75 -9.38 -13.08
C SER A 169 8.40 -10.82 -12.68
N ARG A 170 8.86 -11.28 -11.50
CA ARG A 170 8.60 -12.63 -10.97
C ARG A 170 7.27 -12.72 -10.24
N ASP A 171 6.77 -11.60 -9.69
CA ASP A 171 5.60 -11.58 -8.79
C ASP A 171 4.27 -11.50 -9.56
N ALA A 172 4.31 -11.02 -10.81
CA ALA A 172 3.12 -10.84 -11.62
C ALA A 172 2.35 -12.16 -11.88
N GLY A 173 3.07 -13.26 -12.03
CA GLY A 173 2.46 -14.57 -12.25
C GLY A 173 1.66 -15.04 -11.04
N SER A 174 2.25 -15.00 -9.85
CA SER A 174 1.59 -15.38 -8.60
C SER A 174 0.43 -14.45 -8.25
N PHE A 175 0.61 -13.14 -8.46
CA PHE A 175 -0.45 -12.16 -8.26
C PHE A 175 -1.66 -12.42 -9.17
N ILE A 176 -1.43 -12.68 -10.47
CA ILE A 176 -2.52 -12.96 -11.42
C ILE A 176 -3.21 -14.27 -11.07
N ARG A 177 -2.47 -15.35 -10.79
CA ARG A 177 -3.06 -16.63 -10.42
C ARG A 177 -3.92 -16.58 -9.18
N ARG A 178 -3.63 -15.68 -8.27
CA ARG A 178 -4.38 -15.51 -7.03
C ARG A 178 -5.78 -14.95 -7.24
N TYR A 179 -5.92 -13.95 -8.08
CA TYR A 179 -7.18 -13.23 -8.28
C TYR A 179 -7.91 -13.60 -9.57
N HIS A 180 -7.16 -14.13 -10.54
CA HIS A 180 -7.63 -14.58 -11.83
C HIS A 180 -6.88 -15.83 -12.24
N GLY A 181 -7.46 -16.61 -13.13
CA GLY A 181 -6.73 -17.71 -13.74
C GLY A 181 -6.90 -19.02 -13.01
N TRP A 182 -8.13 -19.31 -12.66
CA TRP A 182 -8.57 -20.63 -12.22
C TRP A 182 -8.28 -21.70 -13.28
N THR A 183 -8.21 -21.28 -14.55
CA THR A 183 -7.78 -22.10 -15.68
C THR A 183 -6.50 -21.57 -16.30
N ASP A 184 -5.71 -22.45 -16.92
CA ASP A 184 -4.48 -22.04 -17.61
C ASP A 184 -4.77 -21.14 -18.82
N GLU A 185 -5.94 -21.27 -19.44
CA GLU A 185 -6.36 -20.43 -20.55
C GLU A 185 -6.59 -18.98 -20.11
N GLU A 186 -7.35 -18.76 -19.02
CA GLU A 186 -7.58 -17.44 -18.45
C GLU A 186 -6.28 -16.80 -17.98
N TYR A 187 -5.44 -17.57 -17.28
CA TYR A 187 -4.13 -17.11 -16.84
C TYR A 187 -3.28 -16.64 -18.01
N ASN A 188 -3.17 -17.43 -19.07
CA ASN A 188 -2.37 -17.09 -20.23
C ASN A 188 -2.90 -15.85 -20.96
N LYS A 189 -4.23 -15.68 -21.04
CA LYS A 189 -4.87 -14.50 -21.62
C LYS A 189 -4.50 -13.23 -20.84
N ILE A 190 -4.59 -13.28 -19.51
CA ILE A 190 -4.28 -12.13 -18.64
C ILE A 190 -2.77 -11.85 -18.66
N MET A 191 -1.94 -12.89 -18.60
CA MET A 191 -0.49 -12.74 -18.70
C MET A 191 -0.03 -12.14 -20.03
N LYS A 192 -0.71 -12.46 -21.14
CA LYS A 192 -0.46 -11.79 -22.43
C LYS A 192 -0.79 -10.30 -22.36
N GLY A 193 -1.90 -9.95 -21.70
CA GLY A 193 -2.26 -8.57 -21.42
C GLY A 193 -1.22 -7.86 -20.53
N TRP A 194 -0.78 -8.51 -19.46
CA TRP A 194 0.26 -8.01 -18.57
C TRP A 194 1.58 -7.74 -19.31
N LYS A 195 2.06 -8.68 -20.11
CA LYS A 195 3.30 -8.51 -20.90
C LYS A 195 3.22 -7.30 -21.84
N LYS A 196 2.05 -7.02 -22.40
CA LYS A 196 1.82 -5.89 -23.31
C LYS A 196 1.66 -4.56 -22.57
N ASN A 197 0.87 -4.56 -21.50
CA ASN A 197 0.41 -3.33 -20.83
C ASN A 197 1.22 -3.00 -19.59
N ARG A 198 2.01 -3.95 -19.06
CA ARG A 198 2.76 -3.85 -17.80
C ARG A 198 1.88 -3.52 -16.61
N SER A 199 0.61 -3.91 -16.69
CA SER A 199 -0.39 -3.64 -15.68
C SER A 199 -1.59 -4.58 -15.81
N VAL A 200 -2.31 -4.76 -14.72
CA VAL A 200 -3.55 -5.52 -14.64
C VAL A 200 -4.48 -4.85 -13.64
N SER A 201 -5.79 -4.87 -13.90
CA SER A 201 -6.81 -4.46 -12.93
C SER A 201 -7.65 -5.65 -12.50
N ILE A 202 -7.93 -5.75 -11.22
CA ILE A 202 -8.61 -6.84 -10.56
C ILE A 202 -9.84 -6.29 -9.84
N LYS A 203 -11.01 -6.87 -10.11
CA LYS A 203 -12.29 -6.48 -9.49
C LYS A 203 -12.78 -7.52 -8.48
N THR A 204 -12.08 -8.64 -8.36
CA THR A 204 -12.44 -9.76 -7.47
C THR A 204 -11.78 -9.71 -6.10
N SER A 205 -11.01 -8.66 -5.82
CA SER A 205 -10.43 -8.41 -4.51
C SER A 205 -11.40 -7.69 -3.58
N ALA A 206 -11.06 -7.59 -2.30
CA ALA A 206 -11.81 -6.78 -1.34
C ALA A 206 -11.70 -5.26 -1.58
N TYR A 207 -10.72 -4.80 -2.34
CA TYR A 207 -10.69 -3.41 -2.83
C TYR A 207 -11.83 -3.17 -3.83
N ASP A 208 -12.26 -1.93 -4.00
CA ASP A 208 -13.19 -1.58 -5.08
C ASP A 208 -12.55 -1.80 -6.45
N THR A 209 -11.25 -1.52 -6.54
CA THR A 209 -10.41 -1.97 -7.65
C THR A 209 -8.97 -2.17 -7.14
N TYR A 210 -8.33 -3.24 -7.59
CA TYR A 210 -6.96 -3.55 -7.26
C TYR A 210 -6.10 -3.58 -8.52
N PHE A 211 -5.13 -2.68 -8.59
CA PHE A 211 -4.21 -2.56 -9.73
C PHE A 211 -2.89 -3.24 -9.41
N GLY A 212 -2.43 -4.10 -10.30
CA GLY A 212 -1.04 -4.55 -10.35
C GLY A 212 -0.26 -3.72 -11.37
N LEU A 213 0.83 -3.08 -10.97
CA LEU A 213 1.71 -2.27 -11.82
C LEU A 213 3.12 -2.83 -11.83
N SER A 214 3.71 -2.97 -13.02
CA SER A 214 5.10 -3.41 -13.12
C SER A 214 6.07 -2.32 -12.65
N THR A 215 7.01 -2.67 -11.77
CA THR A 215 8.09 -1.78 -11.34
C THR A 215 8.91 -1.27 -12.53
N THR A 216 9.10 -2.10 -13.57
CA THR A 216 9.81 -1.69 -14.79
C THR A 216 9.04 -0.67 -15.63
N ALA A 217 7.71 -0.56 -15.46
CA ALA A 217 6.92 0.49 -16.13
C ALA A 217 7.07 1.85 -15.43
N LEU A 218 7.51 1.84 -14.18
CA LEU A 218 7.79 3.05 -13.40
C LEU A 218 9.26 3.46 -13.48
N ALA A 219 10.16 2.48 -13.68
CA ALA A 219 11.56 2.77 -13.96
C ALA A 219 11.66 3.45 -15.32
N SER A 220 12.03 4.69 -15.35
CA SER A 220 12.38 5.37 -16.60
C SER A 220 13.86 5.19 -16.84
N ASP A 221 14.20 4.56 -17.96
CA ASP A 221 15.54 4.60 -18.51
C ASP A 221 15.83 5.97 -19.18
N ASP A 222 14.84 6.85 -19.23
CA ASP A 222 15.03 8.22 -19.68
C ASP A 222 15.75 8.99 -18.58
N GLU A 223 17.04 9.16 -18.74
CA GLU A 223 17.81 10.11 -17.94
C GLU A 223 17.13 11.47 -18.03
N PHE A 224 16.76 12.00 -16.87
CA PHE A 224 16.22 13.33 -16.76
C PHE A 224 17.39 14.33 -16.85
N GLU A 225 17.87 14.54 -18.06
CA GLU A 225 18.92 15.54 -18.31
C GLU A 225 18.36 16.95 -18.15
N VAL A 226 18.84 17.60 -17.14
CA VAL A 226 18.64 19.03 -16.92
C VAL A 226 20.01 19.67 -16.79
N LYS A 227 20.23 20.78 -17.48
CA LYS A 227 21.47 21.54 -17.34
C LYS A 227 21.67 21.98 -15.87
N GLU A 228 22.90 22.05 -15.40
CA GLU A 228 23.22 22.42 -14.01
C GLU A 228 22.67 23.80 -13.61
N ASP A 229 22.54 24.71 -14.58
CA ASP A 229 22.03 26.08 -14.44
C ASP A 229 20.56 26.25 -14.85
N ALA A 230 19.84 25.15 -15.05
CA ALA A 230 18.46 25.20 -15.50
C ALA A 230 17.53 25.93 -14.54
N THR A 231 16.72 26.79 -15.08
CA THR A 231 15.69 27.50 -14.32
C THR A 231 14.59 26.56 -13.85
N LYS A 232 13.89 26.95 -12.78
CA LYS A 232 12.75 26.19 -12.25
C LYS A 232 11.69 25.88 -13.32
N ALA A 233 11.50 26.78 -14.29
CA ALA A 233 10.57 26.59 -15.40
C ALA A 233 11.05 25.52 -16.39
N GLU A 234 12.35 25.47 -16.68
CA GLU A 234 12.97 24.49 -17.55
C GLU A 234 12.94 23.10 -16.90
N ILE A 235 13.26 23.01 -15.60
CA ILE A 235 13.14 21.77 -14.81
C ILE A 235 11.70 21.25 -14.87
N LYS A 236 10.71 22.10 -14.62
CA LYS A 236 9.29 21.74 -14.69
C LYS A 236 8.88 21.28 -16.09
N ARG A 237 9.40 21.92 -17.13
CA ARG A 237 9.12 21.58 -18.54
C ARG A 237 9.75 20.25 -18.93
N ALA A 238 11.01 20.03 -18.56
CA ALA A 238 11.73 18.78 -18.82
C ALA A 238 11.08 17.60 -18.07
N PHE A 239 10.70 17.80 -16.80
CA PHE A 239 9.95 16.82 -16.03
C PHE A 239 8.58 16.51 -16.66
N GLY A 240 7.82 17.54 -17.05
CA GLY A 240 6.56 17.37 -17.76
C GLY A 240 6.71 16.65 -19.11
N LYS A 241 7.84 16.83 -19.82
CA LYS A 241 8.16 16.10 -21.05
C LYS A 241 8.51 14.63 -20.78
N SER A 242 9.30 14.35 -19.75
CA SER A 242 9.62 12.98 -19.35
C SER A 242 8.36 12.19 -18.93
N LEU A 243 7.43 12.83 -18.22
CA LEU A 243 6.13 12.22 -17.88
C LEU A 243 5.25 11.95 -19.11
N LYS A 244 5.30 12.79 -20.14
CA LYS A 244 4.52 12.62 -21.39
C LYS A 244 5.10 11.53 -22.29
N GLY A 245 6.41 11.33 -22.27
CA GLY A 245 7.10 10.29 -23.04
C GLY A 245 6.79 8.88 -22.53
N LYS A 246 6.41 8.75 -21.25
CA LYS A 246 6.02 7.48 -20.68
C LYS A 246 4.61 7.14 -21.15
N LYS A 247 4.48 6.02 -21.80
CA LYS A 247 3.19 5.34 -22.01
C LYS A 247 2.68 4.82 -20.66
N MET A 248 2.49 5.73 -19.69
CA MET A 248 1.67 5.39 -18.53
C MET A 248 0.38 4.83 -19.10
N ASN A 249 0.06 3.62 -18.71
CA ASN A 249 -1.00 2.85 -19.33
C ASN A 249 -2.31 3.65 -19.31
N LYS A 250 -2.66 4.25 -20.46
CA LYS A 250 -3.85 5.09 -20.58
C LYS A 250 -5.11 4.39 -20.11
N LYS A 251 -5.15 3.07 -20.23
CA LYS A 251 -6.28 2.27 -19.78
C LYS A 251 -6.41 2.32 -18.25
N ILE A 252 -5.33 2.11 -17.51
CA ILE A 252 -5.37 2.20 -16.04
C ILE A 252 -5.67 3.61 -15.57
N LEU A 253 -5.07 4.61 -16.22
CA LEU A 253 -5.38 6.00 -15.90
C LEU A 253 -6.86 6.32 -16.15
N SER A 254 -7.45 5.81 -17.24
CA SER A 254 -8.87 5.97 -17.52
C SER A 254 -9.74 5.24 -16.48
N GLU A 255 -9.41 3.97 -16.16
CA GLU A 255 -10.13 3.22 -15.13
C GLU A 255 -10.01 3.90 -13.75
N PHE A 256 -8.85 4.45 -13.43
CA PHE A 256 -8.66 5.20 -12.18
C PHE A 256 -9.45 6.51 -12.18
N ILE A 257 -9.46 7.26 -13.29
CA ILE A 257 -10.25 8.49 -13.41
C ILE A 257 -11.75 8.19 -13.27
N GLU A 258 -12.26 7.13 -13.89
CA GLU A 258 -13.67 6.71 -13.76
C GLU A 258 -14.06 6.38 -12.31
N LEU A 259 -13.11 5.89 -11.49
CA LEU A 259 -13.35 5.60 -10.08
C LEU A 259 -13.36 6.86 -9.20
N VAL A 260 -12.60 7.89 -9.56
CA VAL A 260 -12.40 9.08 -8.72
C VAL A 260 -13.22 10.28 -9.17
N ALA A 261 -13.75 10.27 -10.38
CA ALA A 261 -14.66 11.30 -10.91
C ALA A 261 -16.09 11.11 -10.42
#